data_44d6c63ee70211b5302a668d2b24f267
#
_entry.id   44d6c63ee70211b5302a668d2b24f267
#
_cell.length_a   1.000
_cell.length_b   1.000
_cell.length_c   1.000
_cell.angle_alpha   90.00
_cell.angle_beta   90.00
_cell.angle_gamma   90.00
#
_symmetry.space_group_name_H-M   'P 1'
#
loop_
_entity.id
_entity.type
_entity.pdbx_description
1 polymer ?
#
loop_
_entity_poly.entity_id
_entity_poly.type
_entity_poly.pdbx_seq_one_letter_code
_entity_poly.pdbx_strand_id
1 'polypeptide(L)'
;MYSVSQESRYLLVQGVPALGVHQDLIKEFALYGAVEEYRLLDEYPAEEFTEVLWIKFVKIQSARYFVQVYMLVMQQARIQL
;
A
#
# COMPACT_ATOMS: atom_id res chain seq x y z
N MET A 1 -0.71 1.25 11.86
CA MET A 1 -1.30 1.68 10.59
C MET A 1 -0.19 2.00 9.60
N TYR A 2 -0.30 1.56 8.39
CA TYR A 2 0.71 1.80 7.38
C TYR A 2 0.41 3.10 6.61
N SER A 3 1.44 3.69 6.01
CA SER A 3 1.32 4.86 5.16
C SER A 3 1.53 4.48 3.71
N VAL A 4 0.88 5.20 2.81
CA VAL A 4 0.94 4.95 1.37
C VAL A 4 1.32 6.23 0.65
N SER A 5 2.33 6.16 -0.19
CA SER A 5 2.67 7.24 -1.11
C SER A 5 2.60 6.72 -2.55
N GLN A 6 2.19 7.59 -3.46
CA GLN A 6 2.01 7.25 -4.87
C GLN A 6 2.94 8.05 -5.75
N GLU A 7 3.54 7.35 -6.72
CA GLU A 7 4.27 8.00 -7.81
C GLU A 7 3.92 7.25 -9.09
N SER A 8 3.14 7.91 -9.97
CA SER A 8 2.67 7.32 -11.22
C SER A 8 1.87 6.04 -10.95
N ARG A 9 2.31 4.91 -11.52
CA ARG A 9 1.65 3.60 -11.33
C ARG A 9 2.13 2.87 -10.08
N TYR A 10 3.04 3.48 -9.31
CA TYR A 10 3.69 2.84 -8.18
C TYR A 10 3.11 3.31 -6.87
N LEU A 11 3.01 2.40 -5.92
CA LEU A 11 2.69 2.72 -4.53
C LEU A 11 3.83 2.24 -3.64
N LEU A 12 4.22 3.08 -2.70
CA LEU A 12 5.14 2.69 -1.65
C LEU A 12 4.34 2.63 -0.35
N VAL A 13 4.32 1.45 0.27
CA VAL A 13 3.56 1.20 1.49
C VAL A 13 4.55 0.95 2.61
N GLN A 14 4.54 1.82 3.62
CA GLN A 14 5.44 1.74 4.77
C GLN A 14 4.68 1.37 6.02
N GLY A 15 5.36 0.72 6.95
CA GLY A 15 4.77 0.33 8.22
C GLY A 15 3.95 -0.94 8.16
N VAL A 16 4.17 -1.77 7.15
CA VAL A 16 3.50 -3.07 7.02
C VAL A 16 4.04 -4.00 8.11
N PRO A 17 3.19 -4.61 8.94
CA PRO A 17 3.67 -5.53 9.98
C PRO A 17 4.47 -6.69 9.38
N ALA A 18 5.64 -6.98 9.98
CA ALA A 18 6.53 -8.03 9.50
C ALA A 18 6.11 -9.41 10.00
N LEU A 19 4.82 -9.73 9.88
CA LEU A 19 4.23 -10.98 10.35
C LEU A 19 3.59 -11.76 9.19
N GLY A 20 4.07 -11.54 7.96
CA GLY A 20 3.57 -12.26 6.81
C GLY A 20 2.25 -11.77 6.26
N VAL A 21 1.81 -10.54 6.63
CA VAL A 21 0.52 -10.00 6.16
C VAL A 21 0.59 -9.39 4.77
N HIS A 22 1.80 -9.28 4.19
CA HIS A 22 1.96 -8.65 2.87
C HIS A 22 1.19 -9.40 1.77
N GLN A 23 1.03 -10.71 1.88
CA GLN A 23 0.25 -11.50 0.91
C GLN A 23 -1.22 -11.06 0.89
N ASP A 24 -1.79 -10.83 2.07
CA ASP A 24 -3.17 -10.37 2.19
C ASP A 24 -3.34 -8.96 1.64
N LEU A 25 -2.34 -8.09 1.89
CA LEU A 25 -2.35 -6.74 1.35
C LEU A 25 -2.31 -6.75 -0.19
N ILE A 26 -1.50 -7.61 -0.77
CA ILE A 26 -1.40 -7.71 -2.23
C ILE A 26 -2.74 -8.14 -2.83
N LYS A 27 -3.45 -9.06 -2.18
CA LYS A 27 -4.78 -9.47 -2.60
C LYS A 27 -5.76 -8.29 -2.54
N GLU A 28 -5.67 -7.46 -1.51
CA GLU A 28 -6.49 -6.27 -1.39
C GLU A 28 -6.18 -5.27 -2.52
N PHE A 29 -4.91 -5.01 -2.78
CA PHE A 29 -4.52 -4.11 -3.87
C PHE A 29 -5.04 -4.59 -5.21
N ALA A 30 -5.06 -5.89 -5.44
CA ALA A 30 -5.54 -6.49 -6.68
C ALA A 30 -7.04 -6.23 -6.93
N LEU A 31 -7.79 -5.86 -5.91
CA LEU A 31 -9.20 -5.49 -6.06
C LEU A 31 -9.36 -4.13 -6.76
N TYR A 32 -8.33 -3.30 -6.76
CA TYR A 32 -8.37 -1.97 -7.35
C TYR A 32 -7.88 -1.93 -8.80
N GLY A 33 -7.24 -3.01 -9.23
CA GLY A 33 -6.75 -3.15 -10.58
C GLY A 33 -5.65 -4.17 -10.69
N ALA A 34 -5.25 -4.51 -11.90
CA ALA A 34 -4.21 -5.49 -12.12
C ALA A 34 -2.87 -5.01 -11.58
N VAL A 35 -2.25 -5.81 -10.74
CA VAL A 35 -0.91 -5.57 -10.20
C VAL A 35 0.09 -6.21 -11.15
N GLU A 36 1.04 -5.40 -11.64
CA GLU A 36 2.07 -5.89 -12.56
C GLU A 36 3.21 -6.55 -11.80
N GLU A 37 3.61 -5.94 -10.68
CA GLU A 37 4.76 -6.40 -9.91
C GLU A 37 4.65 -5.90 -8.47
N TYR A 38 5.24 -6.65 -7.53
CA TYR A 38 5.38 -6.18 -6.16
C TYR A 38 6.71 -6.67 -5.60
N ARG A 39 7.24 -5.94 -4.61
CA ARG A 39 8.49 -6.30 -3.93
C ARG A 39 8.45 -5.85 -2.47
N LEU A 40 9.08 -6.64 -1.62
CA LEU A 40 9.46 -6.18 -0.28
C LEU A 40 10.84 -5.53 -0.39
N LEU A 41 10.96 -4.30 0.10
CA LEU A 41 12.20 -3.52 -0.01
C LEU A 41 13.00 -3.65 1.29
N ASP A 42 13.85 -4.65 1.39
CA ASP A 42 14.64 -4.94 2.59
C ASP A 42 15.65 -3.85 2.91
N GLU A 43 16.17 -3.18 1.88
CA GLU A 43 17.19 -2.15 2.03
C GLU A 43 16.61 -0.76 2.30
N TYR A 44 15.29 -0.60 2.26
CA TYR A 44 14.64 0.68 2.53
C TYR A 44 14.50 0.85 4.04
N PRO A 45 14.83 2.04 4.59
CA PRO A 45 14.70 2.26 6.03
C PRO A 45 13.28 2.01 6.50
N ALA A 46 13.13 1.19 7.52
CA ALA A 46 11.84 0.84 8.07
C ALA A 46 11.91 0.82 9.59
N GLU A 47 10.78 1.04 10.23
CA GLU A 47 10.68 0.91 11.67
C GLU A 47 10.80 -0.56 12.05
N GLU A 48 11.21 -0.79 13.32
CA GLU A 48 11.38 -2.13 13.84
C GLU A 48 10.09 -2.93 13.71
N PHE A 49 10.21 -4.19 13.28
CA PHE A 49 9.09 -5.11 13.07
C PHE A 49 8.12 -4.69 11.96
N THR A 50 8.56 -3.79 11.07
CA THR A 50 7.77 -3.42 9.90
C THR A 50 8.52 -3.70 8.62
N GLU A 51 7.78 -3.74 7.52
CA GLU A 51 8.32 -3.93 6.18
C GLU A 51 7.86 -2.79 5.30
N VAL A 52 8.59 -2.58 4.20
CA VAL A 52 8.22 -1.63 3.16
C VAL A 52 7.84 -2.44 1.92
N LEU A 53 6.64 -2.19 1.41
CA LEU A 53 6.12 -2.89 0.24
C LEU A 53 6.01 -1.91 -0.92
N TRP A 54 6.56 -2.32 -2.08
CA TRP A 54 6.48 -1.56 -3.31
C TRP A 54 5.56 -2.31 -4.27
N ILE A 55 4.59 -1.60 -4.86
CA ILE A 55 3.59 -2.19 -5.75
C ILE A 55 3.52 -1.37 -7.03
N LYS A 56 3.50 -2.07 -8.16
CA LYS A 56 3.32 -1.44 -9.46
C LYS A 56 2.03 -1.96 -10.09
N PHE A 57 1.10 -1.04 -10.35
CA PHE A 57 -0.11 -1.38 -11.11
C PHE A 57 0.14 -1.31 -12.60
N VAL A 58 -0.64 -2.06 -13.36
CA VAL A 58 -0.61 -1.96 -14.82
C VAL A 58 -1.05 -0.57 -15.27
N LYS A 59 -2.05 0.02 -14.59
CA LYS A 59 -2.62 1.33 -14.96
C LYS A 59 -2.49 2.32 -13.83
N ILE A 60 -2.18 3.57 -14.18
CA ILE A 60 -2.09 4.66 -13.20
C ILE A 60 -3.43 4.90 -12.50
N GLN A 61 -4.54 4.68 -13.20
CA GLN A 61 -5.87 4.85 -12.61
C GLN A 61 -6.09 3.95 -11.41
N SER A 62 -5.55 2.74 -11.45
CA SER A 62 -5.67 1.80 -10.34
C SER A 62 -4.96 2.33 -9.08
N ALA A 63 -3.74 2.86 -9.26
CA ALA A 63 -2.99 3.46 -8.15
C ALA A 63 -3.74 4.66 -7.58
N ARG A 64 -4.25 5.53 -8.44
CA ARG A 64 -5.02 6.71 -8.01
C ARG A 64 -6.28 6.32 -7.27
N TYR A 65 -7.00 5.32 -7.76
CA TYR A 65 -8.22 4.83 -7.13
C TYR A 65 -7.93 4.30 -5.73
N PHE A 66 -6.88 3.51 -5.59
CA PHE A 66 -6.50 3.00 -4.29
C PHE A 66 -6.21 4.13 -3.30
N VAL A 67 -5.43 5.12 -3.71
CA VAL A 67 -5.07 6.25 -2.84
C VAL A 67 -6.32 7.03 -2.42
N GLN A 68 -7.27 7.26 -3.34
CA GLN A 68 -8.50 7.96 -3.02
C GLN A 68 -9.32 7.22 -1.96
N VAL A 69 -9.49 5.91 -2.13
CA VAL A 69 -10.25 5.10 -1.18
C VAL A 69 -9.54 5.05 0.17
N TYR A 70 -8.22 4.89 0.15
CA TYR A 70 -7.41 4.87 1.37
C TYR A 70 -7.57 6.18 2.15
N MET A 71 -7.49 7.32 1.46
CA MET A 71 -7.64 8.63 2.10
C MET A 71 -9.03 8.80 2.71
N LEU A 72 -10.08 8.34 2.03
CA LEU A 72 -11.44 8.41 2.55
C LEU A 72 -11.60 7.55 3.82
N VAL A 73 -11.07 6.35 3.81
CA VAL A 73 -11.11 5.46 4.97
C VAL A 73 -10.39 6.08 6.15
N MET A 74 -9.23 6.69 5.91
CA MET A 74 -8.46 7.35 6.96
C MET A 74 -9.22 8.55 7.54
N GLN A 75 -9.92 9.33 6.72
CA GLN A 75 -10.73 10.44 7.20
C GLN A 75 -11.88 9.96 8.07
N GLN A 76 -12.55 8.89 7.69
CA GLN A 76 -13.63 8.31 8.48
C GLN A 76 -13.12 7.79 9.83
N ALA A 77 -11.95 7.17 9.85
CA ALA A 77 -11.34 6.71 11.09
C ALA A 77 -11.06 7.87 12.04
N ARG A 78 -10.65 9.03 11.50
CA ARG A 78 -10.43 10.24 12.31
C ARG A 78 -11.72 10.82 12.87
N ILE A 79 -12.79 10.76 12.08
CA ILE A 79 -14.09 11.30 12.49
C ILE A 79 -14.70 10.47 13.61
N GLN A 80 -14.43 9.17 13.62
CA GLN A 80 -14.96 8.26 14.64
C GLN A 80 -14.23 8.36 15.97
N LEU A 81 -13.08 9.02 16.00
CA LEU A 81 -12.33 9.23 17.23
C LEU A 81 -12.81 10.48 17.96
#